data_b3981ee9437c9fad51b9366196037037
#
_entry.id   b3981ee9437c9fad51b9366196037037
#
_cell.length_a   1.000
_cell.length_b   1.000
_cell.length_c   1.000
_cell.angle_alpha   90.00
_cell.angle_beta   90.00
_cell.angle_gamma   90.00
#
_symmetry.space_group_name_H-M   'P 1'
#
loop_
_entity.id
_entity.type
_entity.pdbx_description
1 polymer ?
#
loop_
_entity_poly.entity_id
_entity_poly.type
_entity_poly.pdbx_seq_one_letter_code
_entity_poly.pdbx_strand_id
1 'polypeptide(L)'
;RDKVGQELTLTFGAKFDRSSSVPITAKGTVLAYIKGWNKFHGVGDIALFRSCGVDIVLSENHIGYGLPAVFGDLGRNPADMQIVVCKLGYLTAQQAAYAKRSIMALSKGSTNEDLTSLDYRHIPRLIFPLDTDFSFEPAENLIRKTK
;
A
#
# COMPACT_ATOMS: atom_id res chain seq x y z
N ARG A 1 1.43 2.33 24.93
CA ARG A 1 2.45 1.46 25.57
C ARG A 1 1.83 0.44 26.50
N ASP A 2 0.87 0.85 27.31
CA ASP A 2 0.26 0.03 28.37
C ASP A 2 -0.65 -1.10 27.87
N LYS A 3 -0.83 -1.21 26.55
CA LYS A 3 -1.71 -2.22 25.93
C LYS A 3 -0.96 -3.33 25.18
N VAL A 4 0.36 -3.31 25.19
CA VAL A 4 1.16 -4.40 24.61
C VAL A 4 0.92 -5.67 25.42
N GLY A 5 0.64 -6.78 24.74
CA GLY A 5 0.24 -8.05 25.31
C GLY A 5 -1.26 -8.17 25.63
N GLN A 6 -2.04 -7.09 25.51
CA GLN A 6 -3.49 -7.14 25.76
C GLN A 6 -4.27 -7.54 24.51
N GLU A 7 -5.34 -8.28 24.75
CA GLU A 7 -6.35 -8.60 23.74
C GLU A 7 -7.38 -7.46 23.67
N LEU A 8 -7.58 -6.91 22.47
CA LEU A 8 -8.47 -5.79 22.21
C LEU A 8 -9.35 -6.08 21.00
N THR A 9 -10.49 -5.42 20.93
CA THR A 9 -11.28 -5.31 19.69
C THR A 9 -11.03 -3.92 19.12
N LEU A 10 -10.47 -3.85 17.89
CA LEU A 10 -10.12 -2.63 17.23
C LEU A 10 -10.87 -2.49 15.90
N THR A 11 -11.25 -1.25 15.58
CA THR A 11 -11.76 -0.89 14.25
C THR A 11 -10.72 -0.02 13.55
N PHE A 12 -10.26 -0.45 12.37
CA PHE A 12 -9.19 0.21 11.62
C PHE A 12 -9.46 0.15 10.10
N GLY A 13 -8.66 0.90 9.33
CA GLY A 13 -8.81 1.05 7.88
C GLY A 13 -9.88 2.08 7.49
N ALA A 14 -10.00 2.36 6.20
CA ALA A 14 -10.98 3.23 5.55
C ALA A 14 -11.08 4.68 6.07
N LYS A 15 -10.10 5.18 6.81
CA LYS A 15 -10.15 6.55 7.37
C LYS A 15 -9.91 7.63 6.30
N PHE A 16 -9.12 7.32 5.27
CA PHE A 16 -8.75 8.26 4.21
C PHE A 16 -9.74 8.25 3.04
N ASP A 17 -10.25 7.08 2.70
CA ASP A 17 -11.21 6.91 1.63
C ASP A 17 -12.33 5.96 2.05
N ARG A 18 -13.46 6.55 2.42
CA ARG A 18 -14.66 5.82 2.81
C ARG A 18 -15.53 5.41 1.63
N SER A 19 -15.26 5.95 0.44
CA SER A 19 -16.04 5.65 -0.76
C SER A 19 -15.66 4.31 -1.37
N SER A 20 -14.39 3.94 -1.28
CA SER A 20 -13.85 2.71 -1.86
C SER A 20 -13.40 1.66 -0.84
N SER A 21 -13.47 1.99 0.46
CA SER A 21 -12.97 1.12 1.53
C SER A 21 -13.95 1.02 2.69
N VAL A 22 -14.01 -0.16 3.32
CA VAL A 22 -14.82 -0.43 4.50
C VAL A 22 -13.92 -0.66 5.70
N PRO A 23 -14.20 -0.05 6.88
CA PRO A 23 -13.43 -0.30 8.09
C PRO A 23 -13.61 -1.76 8.54
N ILE A 24 -12.54 -2.33 9.07
CA ILE A 24 -12.51 -3.70 9.58
C ILE A 24 -12.51 -3.64 11.10
N THR A 25 -13.40 -4.41 11.74
CA THR A 25 -13.39 -4.62 13.19
C THR A 25 -12.88 -6.03 13.46
N ALA A 26 -11.81 -6.13 14.24
CA ALA A 26 -11.19 -7.41 14.54
C ALA A 26 -10.77 -7.48 16.04
N LYS A 27 -10.88 -8.68 16.61
CA LYS A 27 -10.37 -9.01 17.92
C LYS A 27 -8.97 -9.60 17.79
N GLY A 28 -8.03 -9.15 18.61
CA GLY A 28 -6.65 -9.62 18.53
C GLY A 28 -5.77 -9.03 19.63
N THR A 29 -4.47 -9.28 19.54
CA THR A 29 -3.47 -8.90 20.53
C THR A 29 -2.53 -7.85 19.99
N VAL A 30 -2.24 -6.81 20.77
CA VAL A 30 -1.20 -5.83 20.47
C VAL A 30 0.16 -6.46 20.80
N LEU A 31 0.98 -6.71 19.79
CA LEU A 31 2.29 -7.34 19.97
C LEU A 31 3.42 -6.34 20.16
N ALA A 32 3.34 -5.16 19.56
CA ALA A 32 4.30 -4.08 19.70
C ALA A 32 3.63 -2.72 19.51
N TYR A 33 4.20 -1.68 20.11
CA TYR A 33 3.77 -0.30 19.96
C TYR A 33 4.97 0.63 20.07
N ILE A 34 5.10 1.55 19.14
CA ILE A 34 6.14 2.58 19.12
C ILE A 34 5.46 3.94 19.03
N LYS A 35 5.66 4.74 20.07
CA LYS A 35 5.17 6.11 20.13
C LYS A 35 6.08 7.03 19.32
N GLY A 36 5.49 7.89 18.52
CA GLY A 36 6.23 8.91 17.77
C GLY A 36 7.28 8.33 16.84
N TRP A 37 6.99 7.19 16.22
CA TRP A 37 7.88 6.59 15.22
C TRP A 37 8.16 7.62 14.11
N ASN A 38 9.44 7.86 13.82
CA ASN A 38 9.88 8.89 12.89
C ASN A 38 11.02 8.36 12.03
N LYS A 39 10.69 7.66 10.98
CA LYS A 39 11.63 7.16 9.97
C LYS A 39 11.00 7.23 8.58
N PHE A 40 11.84 7.34 7.56
CA PHE A 40 11.42 7.24 6.16
C PHE A 40 10.27 8.16 5.75
N HIS A 41 10.30 9.41 6.24
CA HIS A 41 9.24 10.41 6.01
C HIS A 41 7.89 10.09 6.67
N GLY A 42 7.84 9.09 7.56
CA GLY A 42 6.67 8.78 8.35
C GLY A 42 6.84 9.29 9.79
N VAL A 43 5.82 9.96 10.31
CA VAL A 43 5.77 10.42 11.71
C VAL A 43 4.43 10.02 12.30
N GLY A 44 4.46 9.47 13.50
CA GLY A 44 3.26 9.11 14.25
C GLY A 44 3.41 7.78 14.99
N ASP A 45 2.40 7.40 15.70
CA ASP A 45 2.40 6.14 16.43
C ASP A 45 2.20 4.96 15.48
N ILE A 46 2.95 3.87 15.73
CA ILE A 46 2.76 2.61 15.01
C ILE A 46 2.57 1.46 15.98
N ALA A 47 1.81 0.46 15.57
CA ALA A 47 1.56 -0.73 16.35
C ALA A 47 1.55 -1.99 15.48
N LEU A 48 1.94 -3.10 16.07
CA LEU A 48 1.76 -4.43 15.50
C LEU A 48 0.60 -5.11 16.21
N PHE A 49 -0.44 -5.44 15.47
CA PHE A 49 -1.65 -6.08 15.97
C PHE A 49 -1.81 -7.45 15.32
N ARG A 50 -2.00 -8.49 16.11
CA ARG A 50 -2.22 -9.86 15.61
C ARG A 50 -3.66 -10.26 15.77
N SER A 51 -4.30 -10.64 14.66
CA SER A 51 -5.66 -11.18 14.65
C SER A 51 -5.73 -12.37 13.69
N CYS A 52 -6.33 -13.47 14.13
CA CYS A 52 -6.53 -14.69 13.33
C CYS A 52 -5.23 -15.19 12.63
N GLY A 53 -4.08 -15.08 13.29
CA GLY A 53 -2.79 -15.49 12.73
C GLY A 53 -2.16 -14.50 11.75
N VAL A 54 -2.80 -13.34 11.49
CA VAL A 54 -2.29 -12.29 10.62
C VAL A 54 -1.69 -11.17 11.48
N ASP A 55 -0.46 -10.79 11.19
CA ASP A 55 0.21 -9.62 11.76
C ASP A 55 -0.13 -8.38 10.93
N ILE A 56 -0.73 -7.40 11.55
CA ILE A 56 -1.23 -6.17 10.93
C ILE A 56 -0.47 -4.98 11.49
N VAL A 57 0.22 -4.23 10.62
CA VAL A 57 0.84 -2.97 11.00
C VAL A 57 -0.21 -1.87 10.93
N LEU A 58 -0.45 -1.23 12.06
CA LEU A 58 -1.36 -0.08 12.19
C LEU A 58 -0.55 1.19 12.37
N SER A 59 -0.95 2.26 11.72
CA SER A 59 -0.34 3.59 11.86
C SER A 59 -1.37 4.65 12.19
N GLU A 60 -0.97 5.62 12.99
CA GLU A 60 -1.76 6.82 13.28
C GLU A 60 -1.93 7.67 12.04
N ASN A 61 -0.85 7.88 11.29
CA ASN A 61 -0.81 8.70 10.10
C ASN A 61 -0.69 7.86 8.82
N HIS A 62 -0.90 8.49 7.67
CA HIS A 62 -0.69 7.88 6.36
C HIS A 62 0.81 7.74 6.10
N ILE A 63 1.32 6.54 6.26
CA ILE A 63 2.74 6.19 6.13
C ILE A 63 2.91 5.10 5.07
N GLY A 64 3.91 5.23 4.20
CA GLY A 64 4.28 4.18 3.26
C GLY A 64 5.13 3.10 3.91
N TYR A 65 4.70 1.85 3.85
CA TYR A 65 5.40 0.69 4.43
C TYR A 65 6.15 -0.12 3.37
N GLY A 66 7.01 0.53 2.59
CA GLY A 66 7.79 -0.14 1.55
C GLY A 66 9.11 -0.75 2.04
N LEU A 67 9.56 -0.43 3.26
CA LEU A 67 10.90 -0.75 3.72
C LEU A 67 10.91 -1.84 4.79
N PRO A 68 11.79 -2.86 4.67
CA PRO A 68 11.93 -3.94 5.66
C PRO A 68 12.21 -3.45 7.09
N ALA A 69 12.91 -2.33 7.22
CA ALA A 69 13.25 -1.75 8.51
C ALA A 69 12.02 -1.39 9.38
N VAL A 70 10.88 -1.05 8.76
CA VAL A 70 9.63 -0.78 9.48
C VAL A 70 9.16 -2.02 10.22
N PHE A 71 9.23 -3.17 9.57
CA PHE A 71 8.88 -4.45 10.18
C PHE A 71 9.88 -4.82 11.28
N GLY A 72 11.17 -4.56 11.06
CA GLY A 72 12.25 -4.79 12.03
C GLY A 72 12.05 -4.00 13.32
N ASP A 73 11.66 -2.73 13.25
CA ASP A 73 11.35 -1.90 14.41
C ASP A 73 10.19 -2.48 15.25
N LEU A 74 9.24 -3.15 14.61
CA LEU A 74 8.13 -3.85 15.28
C LEU A 74 8.45 -5.30 15.65
N GLY A 75 9.71 -5.71 15.56
CA GLY A 75 10.17 -7.06 15.91
C GLY A 75 9.77 -8.14 14.90
N ARG A 76 9.66 -7.78 13.62
CA ARG A 76 9.34 -8.72 12.53
C ARG A 76 10.37 -8.65 11.42
N ASN A 77 10.70 -9.81 10.88
CA ASN A 77 11.52 -9.92 9.68
C ASN A 77 10.62 -10.41 8.52
N PRO A 78 10.41 -9.60 7.47
CA PRO A 78 9.56 -9.99 6.34
C PRO A 78 10.05 -11.26 5.63
N ALA A 79 11.36 -11.56 5.66
CA ALA A 79 11.91 -12.76 5.04
C ALA A 79 11.43 -14.07 5.70
N ASP A 80 10.99 -14.02 6.95
CA ASP A 80 10.51 -15.17 7.70
C ASP A 80 8.98 -15.39 7.52
N MET A 81 8.30 -14.47 6.83
CA MET A 81 6.87 -14.52 6.61
C MET A 81 6.53 -15.34 5.36
N GLN A 82 5.43 -16.08 5.40
CA GLN A 82 4.92 -16.81 4.22
C GLN A 82 4.39 -15.85 3.16
N ILE A 83 3.69 -14.81 3.59
CA ILE A 83 3.11 -13.77 2.73
C ILE A 83 3.32 -12.42 3.40
N VAL A 84 3.81 -11.44 2.64
CA VAL A 84 3.89 -10.04 3.06
C VAL A 84 3.05 -9.21 2.10
N VAL A 85 2.04 -8.51 2.62
CA VAL A 85 1.19 -7.62 1.83
C VAL A 85 1.60 -6.18 2.09
N CYS A 86 2.03 -5.50 1.04
CA CYS A 86 2.36 -4.08 1.08
C CYS A 86 1.43 -3.31 0.13
N LYS A 87 0.84 -2.22 0.59
CA LYS A 87 0.05 -1.34 -0.28
C LYS A 87 0.99 -0.45 -1.09
N LEU A 88 1.49 -0.98 -2.21
CA LEU A 88 2.41 -0.33 -3.14
C LEU A 88 2.04 -0.72 -4.57
N GLY A 89 2.22 0.21 -5.51
CA GLY A 89 2.06 -0.04 -6.95
C GLY A 89 3.31 -0.62 -7.64
N TYR A 90 4.40 -0.87 -6.90
CA TYR A 90 5.64 -1.41 -7.46
C TYR A 90 6.48 -2.12 -6.40
N LEU A 91 7.31 -3.05 -6.84
CA LEU A 91 8.26 -3.75 -5.98
C LEU A 91 9.53 -2.91 -5.80
N THR A 92 9.85 -2.54 -4.56
CA THR A 92 11.11 -1.85 -4.27
C THR A 92 12.30 -2.82 -4.30
N ALA A 93 13.52 -2.30 -4.53
CA ALA A 93 14.74 -3.12 -4.52
C ALA A 93 14.93 -3.83 -3.15
N GLN A 94 14.58 -3.16 -2.06
CA GLN A 94 14.67 -3.72 -0.71
C GLN A 94 13.69 -4.89 -0.50
N GLN A 95 12.49 -4.80 -1.07
CA GLN A 95 11.52 -5.89 -1.02
C GLN A 95 11.93 -7.05 -1.93
N ALA A 96 12.47 -6.76 -3.11
CA ALA A 96 12.98 -7.77 -4.03
C ALA A 96 14.07 -8.64 -3.40
N ALA A 97 14.87 -8.07 -2.50
CA ALA A 97 15.97 -8.79 -1.84
C ALA A 97 15.50 -9.97 -0.96
N TYR A 98 14.27 -9.96 -0.45
CA TYR A 98 13.72 -11.05 0.36
C TYR A 98 12.53 -11.76 -0.27
N ALA A 99 11.91 -11.18 -1.29
CA ALA A 99 10.74 -11.76 -1.94
C ALA A 99 11.14 -12.88 -2.91
N LYS A 100 10.75 -14.10 -2.63
CA LYS A 100 10.93 -15.23 -3.58
C LYS A 100 10.00 -15.11 -4.79
N ARG A 101 8.86 -14.48 -4.62
CA ARG A 101 7.85 -14.21 -5.66
C ARG A 101 7.12 -12.93 -5.35
N SER A 102 6.88 -12.13 -6.37
CA SER A 102 6.05 -10.92 -6.28
C SER A 102 4.78 -11.11 -7.09
N ILE A 103 3.65 -10.69 -6.52
CA ILE A 103 2.33 -10.76 -7.16
C ILE A 103 1.69 -9.38 -7.00
N MET A 104 1.26 -8.78 -8.11
CA MET A 104 0.43 -7.58 -8.09
C MET A 104 -1.03 -8.01 -7.91
N ALA A 105 -1.64 -7.61 -6.80
CA ALA A 105 -3.06 -7.81 -6.57
C ALA A 105 -3.83 -6.60 -7.07
N LEU A 106 -4.58 -6.77 -8.15
CA LEU A 106 -5.47 -5.73 -8.68
C LEU A 106 -6.78 -5.76 -7.89
N SER A 107 -7.03 -4.72 -7.13
CA SER A 107 -8.24 -4.58 -6.33
C SER A 107 -8.89 -3.22 -6.58
N LYS A 108 -10.21 -3.16 -6.45
CA LYS A 108 -10.95 -1.90 -6.52
C LYS A 108 -10.48 -0.93 -5.44
N GLY A 109 -10.39 0.34 -5.79
CA GLY A 109 -9.96 1.42 -4.90
C GLY A 109 -9.47 2.64 -5.66
N SER A 110 -9.09 3.69 -4.93
CA SER A 110 -8.59 4.95 -5.50
C SER A 110 -7.27 4.82 -6.28
N THR A 111 -6.56 3.73 -6.11
CA THR A 111 -5.30 3.41 -6.80
C THR A 111 -5.41 2.09 -7.56
N ASN A 112 -6.55 1.85 -8.21
CA ASN A 112 -6.75 0.66 -9.04
C ASN A 112 -5.84 0.72 -10.26
N GLU A 113 -5.01 -0.28 -10.45
CA GLU A 113 -4.07 -0.41 -11.59
C GLU A 113 -4.72 -1.07 -12.81
N ASP A 114 -5.94 -1.57 -12.69
CA ASP A 114 -6.73 -2.01 -13.84
C ASP A 114 -7.35 -0.80 -14.53
N LEU A 115 -6.56 -0.16 -15.38
CA LEU A 115 -6.94 1.07 -16.06
C LEU A 115 -8.15 0.90 -16.97
N THR A 116 -8.40 -0.30 -17.48
CA THR A 116 -9.55 -0.57 -18.37
C THR A 116 -10.88 -0.61 -17.64
N SER A 117 -10.86 -0.86 -16.33
CA SER A 117 -12.04 -0.94 -15.48
C SER A 117 -12.46 0.39 -14.86
N LEU A 118 -11.70 1.48 -15.10
CA LEU A 118 -11.99 2.79 -14.50
C LEU A 118 -13.06 3.54 -15.29
N ASP A 119 -13.94 4.26 -14.58
CA ASP A 119 -15.01 5.07 -15.15
C ASP A 119 -14.46 6.44 -15.61
N TYR A 120 -13.87 6.48 -16.78
CA TYR A 120 -13.37 7.72 -17.38
C TYR A 120 -14.51 8.51 -18.01
N ARG A 121 -14.69 9.78 -17.59
CA ARG A 121 -15.77 10.65 -18.06
C ARG A 121 -15.31 11.81 -18.94
N HIS A 122 -14.06 12.27 -18.77
CA HIS A 122 -13.55 13.50 -19.40
C HIS A 122 -12.16 13.32 -20.01
N ILE A 123 -11.95 12.21 -20.70
CA ILE A 123 -10.69 11.97 -21.41
C ILE A 123 -10.92 11.96 -22.91
N PRO A 124 -9.95 12.47 -23.71
CA PRO A 124 -10.00 12.29 -25.15
C PRO A 124 -10.00 10.81 -25.51
N ARG A 125 -10.66 10.47 -26.59
CA ARG A 125 -10.56 9.17 -27.27
C ARG A 125 -9.83 9.50 -28.59
N LEU A 126 -9.03 8.71 -29.17
CA LEU A 126 -8.54 7.39 -28.96
C LEU A 126 -7.34 7.36 -28.01
N ILE A 127 -7.38 6.53 -26.97
CA ILE A 127 -6.28 6.44 -26.00
C ILE A 127 -6.06 4.99 -25.55
N PHE A 128 -4.82 4.53 -25.60
CA PHE A 128 -4.44 3.22 -25.04
C PHE A 128 -4.43 3.27 -23.50
N PRO A 129 -4.88 2.23 -22.79
CA PRO A 129 -5.33 0.91 -23.27
C PRO A 129 -6.84 0.79 -23.49
N LEU A 130 -7.62 1.87 -23.42
CA LEU A 130 -9.09 1.84 -23.58
C LEU A 130 -9.50 1.59 -25.03
N ASP A 131 -8.72 2.09 -25.97
CA ASP A 131 -8.86 1.86 -27.38
C ASP A 131 -7.62 1.10 -27.87
N THR A 132 -7.84 0.00 -28.56
CA THR A 132 -6.74 -0.87 -29.04
C THR A 132 -6.64 -0.92 -30.54
N ASP A 133 -7.68 -0.48 -31.26
CA ASP A 133 -7.78 -0.50 -32.72
C ASP A 133 -7.57 0.88 -33.30
N PHE A 134 -6.36 1.42 -33.16
CA PHE A 134 -5.92 2.65 -33.81
C PHE A 134 -4.41 2.67 -34.03
N SER A 135 -4.00 3.36 -35.10
CA SER A 135 -2.58 3.68 -35.32
C SER A 135 -2.27 5.06 -34.73
N PHE A 136 -1.14 5.16 -34.05
CA PHE A 136 -0.62 6.43 -33.55
C PHE A 136 0.58 6.84 -34.36
N GLU A 137 0.46 7.97 -35.05
CA GLU A 137 1.59 8.62 -35.71
C GLU A 137 2.04 9.81 -34.87
N PRO A 138 3.23 9.76 -34.23
CA PRO A 138 3.73 10.88 -33.46
C PRO A 138 3.95 12.10 -34.37
N ALA A 139 3.43 13.26 -33.93
CA ALA A 139 3.70 14.51 -34.61
C ALA A 139 5.21 14.81 -34.60
N GLU A 140 5.79 15.14 -35.78
CA GLU A 140 7.24 15.37 -35.96
C GLU A 140 7.85 16.46 -35.06
N ASN A 141 7.04 17.23 -34.34
CA ASN A 141 7.45 18.41 -33.58
C ASN A 141 7.13 18.37 -32.07
N LEU A 142 7.11 17.20 -31.45
CA LEU A 142 6.81 17.07 -30.02
C LEU A 142 7.85 17.72 -29.09
N ILE A 143 9.07 17.96 -29.58
CA ILE A 143 10.12 18.63 -28.80
C ILE A 143 10.85 19.64 -29.70
N ARG A 144 10.44 20.91 -29.67
CA ARG A 144 11.31 21.98 -30.16
C ARG A 144 12.28 22.36 -29.05
N LYS A 145 13.58 22.13 -29.26
CA LYS A 145 14.60 22.81 -28.45
C LYS A 145 14.49 24.31 -28.74
N THR A 146 13.96 25.08 -27.82
CA THR A 146 14.16 26.52 -27.80
C THR A 146 15.66 26.77 -27.62
N LYS A 147 16.25 27.44 -28.58
CA LYS A 147 17.63 27.96 -28.50
C LYS A 147 17.72 29.08 -27.48
#